data_a54e1690c2b4e2a96e8418d6edb7b374
#
_entry.id   a54e1690c2b4e2a96e8418d6edb7b374
#
_cell.length_a   1.000
_cell.length_b   1.000
_cell.length_c   1.000
_cell.angle_alpha   90.00
_cell.angle_beta   90.00
_cell.angle_gamma   90.00
#
_symmetry.space_group_name_H-M   'P 1'
#
loop_
_entity.id
_entity.type
_entity.pdbx_description
1 polymer ?
#
loop_
_entity_poly.entity_id
_entity_poly.type
_entity_poly.pdbx_seq_one_letter_code
_entity_poly.pdbx_strand_id
1 'polypeptide(L)'
;MKHLTEMVRQHKAGKTNGIYAVCSAHPLVLEAAIRYASANQTPLLIEATSNQVDQFGGYTGVTPADFRGFVCQLADSLNFPQDALILGGDHLGPNRWQNLPAAQAMANADDLIKSYVAAGFKKIHLDCSMSCQDDPIPLTDDIVAERAARLAKVAEETCLEHFGEADLEYVIAVSYTHLTLP
;
A
#
# COMPACT_ATOMS: atom_id res chain seq x y z
N MET A 1 0.18 -7.14 -12.07
CA MET A 1 1.57 -6.77 -11.67
C MET A 1 2.55 -6.54 -12.82
N LYS A 2 2.36 -7.09 -14.01
CA LYS A 2 3.32 -6.98 -15.13
C LYS A 2 3.87 -5.56 -15.38
N HIS A 3 3.03 -4.53 -15.26
CA HIS A 3 3.45 -3.13 -15.49
C HIS A 3 4.44 -2.62 -14.44
N LEU A 4 4.20 -2.88 -13.15
CA LEU A 4 5.06 -2.37 -12.08
C LEU A 4 6.40 -3.11 -12.03
N THR A 5 6.37 -4.44 -12.07
CA THR A 5 7.58 -5.28 -12.11
C THR A 5 8.46 -4.96 -13.32
N GLU A 6 7.84 -4.80 -14.51
CA GLU A 6 8.59 -4.44 -15.73
C GLU A 6 9.19 -3.04 -15.61
N MET A 7 8.49 -2.08 -15.04
CA MET A 7 9.00 -0.74 -14.81
C MET A 7 10.20 -0.74 -13.86
N VAL A 8 10.12 -1.47 -12.74
CA VAL A 8 11.25 -1.63 -11.80
C VAL A 8 12.44 -2.27 -12.49
N ARG A 9 12.21 -3.32 -13.29
CA ARG A 9 13.26 -3.98 -14.08
C ARG A 9 13.94 -3.02 -15.07
N GLN A 10 13.15 -2.21 -15.77
CA GLN A 10 13.68 -1.22 -16.71
C GLN A 10 14.46 -0.10 -16.02
N HIS A 11 13.96 0.37 -14.86
CA HIS A 11 14.66 1.37 -14.05
C HIS A 11 16.03 0.84 -13.59
N LYS A 12 16.09 -0.40 -13.07
CA LYS A 12 17.36 -1.05 -12.71
C LYS A 12 18.30 -1.25 -13.90
N ALA A 13 17.79 -1.32 -15.12
CA ALA A 13 18.56 -1.35 -16.35
C ALA A 13 18.97 0.04 -16.88
N GLY A 14 18.77 1.11 -16.10
CA GLY A 14 19.15 2.48 -16.42
C GLY A 14 18.17 3.24 -17.31
N LYS A 15 16.96 2.74 -17.55
CA LYS A 15 15.94 3.48 -18.28
C LYS A 15 15.24 4.49 -17.35
N THR A 16 15.05 5.70 -17.83
CA THR A 16 14.28 6.73 -17.13
C THR A 16 12.79 6.43 -17.30
N ASN A 17 12.16 5.85 -16.30
CA ASN A 17 10.73 5.59 -16.23
C ASN A 17 10.25 5.65 -14.78
N GLY A 18 8.94 5.81 -14.59
CA GLY A 18 8.32 5.86 -13.28
C GLY A 18 6.81 5.87 -13.39
N ILE A 19 6.14 5.71 -12.25
CA ILE A 19 4.70 5.85 -12.11
C ILE A 19 4.44 6.76 -10.90
N TYR A 20 3.50 7.64 -11.03
CA TYR A 20 3.01 8.40 -9.88
C TYR A 20 1.94 7.59 -9.14
N ALA A 21 1.94 7.70 -7.81
CA ALA A 21 0.92 7.11 -6.96
C ALA A 21 -0.13 8.19 -6.59
N VAL A 22 -1.39 7.86 -6.81
CA VAL A 22 -2.51 8.71 -6.40
C VAL A 22 -3.03 8.19 -5.07
N CYS A 23 -2.50 8.73 -3.97
CA CYS A 23 -2.92 8.39 -2.62
C CYS A 23 -4.12 9.24 -2.20
N SER A 24 -5.32 8.81 -2.55
CA SER A 24 -6.57 9.51 -2.23
C SER A 24 -7.75 8.56 -2.24
N ALA A 25 -8.70 8.79 -1.33
CA ALA A 25 -10.01 8.14 -1.33
C ALA A 25 -11.14 9.09 -1.81
N HIS A 26 -10.81 10.28 -2.30
CA HIS A 26 -11.82 11.25 -2.72
C HIS A 26 -12.29 10.97 -4.16
N PRO A 27 -13.61 10.80 -4.42
CA PRO A 27 -14.12 10.40 -5.73
C PRO A 27 -13.65 11.27 -6.90
N LEU A 28 -13.66 12.59 -6.74
CA LEU A 28 -13.26 13.51 -7.82
C LEU A 28 -11.76 13.42 -8.13
N VAL A 29 -10.92 13.15 -7.13
CA VAL A 29 -9.47 12.96 -7.34
C VAL A 29 -9.23 11.67 -8.11
N LEU A 30 -9.92 10.60 -7.74
CA LEU A 30 -9.84 9.30 -8.41
C LEU A 30 -10.36 9.39 -9.87
N GLU A 31 -11.48 10.06 -10.08
CA GLU A 31 -12.02 10.30 -11.42
C GLU A 31 -11.04 11.09 -12.30
N ALA A 32 -10.47 12.18 -11.79
CA ALA A 32 -9.48 12.97 -12.49
C ALA A 32 -8.24 12.16 -12.87
N ALA A 33 -7.74 11.32 -11.95
CA ALA A 33 -6.60 10.45 -12.17
C ALA A 33 -6.87 9.41 -13.26
N ILE A 34 -8.04 8.76 -13.22
CA ILE A 34 -8.46 7.77 -14.22
C ILE A 34 -8.57 8.44 -15.60
N ARG A 35 -9.24 9.61 -15.71
CA ARG A 35 -9.35 10.35 -16.97
C ARG A 35 -7.99 10.75 -17.53
N TYR A 36 -7.07 11.20 -16.67
CA TYR A 36 -5.72 11.55 -17.08
C TYR A 36 -4.95 10.33 -17.60
N ALA A 37 -4.97 9.22 -16.86
CA ALA A 37 -4.30 7.99 -17.26
C ALA A 37 -4.88 7.43 -18.59
N SER A 38 -6.20 7.49 -18.75
CA SER A 38 -6.90 7.10 -20.00
C SER A 38 -6.45 7.94 -21.19
N ALA A 39 -6.42 9.28 -21.04
CA ALA A 39 -6.00 10.20 -22.10
C ALA A 39 -4.54 9.99 -22.53
N ASN A 40 -3.68 9.58 -21.61
CA ASN A 40 -2.25 9.37 -21.85
C ASN A 40 -1.90 7.89 -22.13
N GLN A 41 -2.87 6.98 -22.08
CA GLN A 41 -2.67 5.54 -22.28
C GLN A 41 -1.59 4.97 -21.35
N THR A 42 -1.58 5.39 -20.08
CA THR A 42 -0.62 4.98 -19.05
C THR A 42 -1.30 4.10 -18.00
N PRO A 43 -0.56 3.16 -17.37
CA PRO A 43 -1.05 2.51 -16.16
C PRO A 43 -1.25 3.54 -15.04
N LEU A 44 -2.16 3.23 -14.14
CA LEU A 44 -2.52 4.09 -13.00
C LEU A 44 -2.35 3.32 -11.69
N LEU A 45 -1.58 3.88 -10.77
CA LEU A 45 -1.44 3.40 -9.40
C LEU A 45 -2.31 4.27 -8.48
N ILE A 46 -3.32 3.66 -7.87
CA ILE A 46 -4.17 4.27 -6.84
C ILE A 46 -3.84 3.63 -5.50
N GLU A 47 -3.65 4.46 -4.50
CA GLU A 47 -3.28 4.03 -3.15
C GLU A 47 -4.24 4.58 -2.09
N ALA A 48 -4.36 3.84 -0.99
CA ALA A 48 -4.98 4.32 0.24
C ALA A 48 -4.05 4.07 1.43
N THR A 49 -3.98 5.04 2.35
CA THR A 49 -3.26 4.88 3.62
C THR A 49 -4.09 4.07 4.61
N SER A 50 -3.43 3.48 5.61
CA SER A 50 -4.10 2.81 6.73
C SER A 50 -5.04 3.73 7.52
N ASN A 51 -4.81 5.05 7.50
CA ASN A 51 -5.73 6.00 8.14
C ASN A 51 -7.00 6.24 7.32
N GLN A 52 -6.89 6.20 5.99
CA GLN A 52 -8.03 6.38 5.09
C GLN A 52 -8.92 5.15 5.08
N VAL A 53 -8.31 3.97 4.92
CA VAL A 53 -8.97 2.69 4.68
C VAL A 53 -8.28 1.63 5.53
N ASP A 54 -9.00 0.98 6.40
CA ASP A 54 -8.49 -0.15 7.20
C ASP A 54 -9.58 -1.22 7.38
N GLN A 55 -9.25 -2.32 8.05
CA GLN A 55 -10.20 -3.40 8.32
C GLN A 55 -11.42 -2.98 9.15
N PHE A 56 -11.35 -1.83 9.80
CA PHE A 56 -12.44 -1.23 10.59
C PHE A 56 -13.12 -0.06 9.85
N GLY A 57 -12.65 0.29 8.63
CA GLY A 57 -13.18 1.35 7.80
C GLY A 57 -12.35 2.64 7.75
N GLY A 58 -11.31 2.79 8.56
CA GLY A 58 -10.51 4.01 8.63
C GLY A 58 -11.35 5.26 8.94
N TYR A 59 -10.89 6.44 8.55
CA TYR A 59 -11.70 7.67 8.71
C TYR A 59 -12.74 7.84 7.59
N THR A 60 -12.64 7.09 6.50
CA THR A 60 -13.61 7.16 5.39
C THR A 60 -14.82 6.27 5.61
N GLY A 61 -14.77 5.34 6.57
CA GLY A 61 -15.79 4.31 6.79
C GLY A 61 -15.72 3.15 5.79
N VAL A 62 -14.61 3.01 5.03
CA VAL A 62 -14.47 2.09 3.90
C VAL A 62 -13.38 1.06 4.18
N THR A 63 -13.70 -0.23 4.01
CA THR A 63 -12.73 -1.32 4.09
C THR A 63 -11.91 -1.44 2.79
N PRO A 64 -10.76 -2.13 2.79
CA PRO A 64 -9.98 -2.35 1.56
C PRO A 64 -10.78 -3.00 0.43
N ALA A 65 -11.65 -3.94 0.76
CA ALA A 65 -12.51 -4.60 -0.25
C ALA A 65 -13.52 -3.61 -0.86
N ASP A 66 -14.17 -2.77 -0.03
CA ASP A 66 -15.12 -1.76 -0.49
C ASP A 66 -14.41 -0.69 -1.33
N PHE A 67 -13.24 -0.24 -0.89
CA PHE A 67 -12.44 0.74 -1.64
C PHE A 67 -12.05 0.20 -3.03
N ARG A 68 -11.56 -1.05 -3.09
CA ARG A 68 -11.30 -1.69 -4.39
C ARG A 68 -12.55 -1.75 -5.26
N GLY A 69 -13.67 -2.19 -4.69
CA GLY A 69 -14.95 -2.24 -5.41
C GLY A 69 -15.34 -0.90 -5.99
N PHE A 70 -15.23 0.16 -5.20
CA PHE A 70 -15.51 1.53 -5.63
C PHE A 70 -14.58 1.99 -6.76
N VAL A 71 -13.27 1.80 -6.61
CA VAL A 71 -12.28 2.22 -7.64
C VAL A 71 -12.48 1.45 -8.94
N CYS A 72 -12.72 0.13 -8.88
CA CYS A 72 -12.99 -0.68 -10.06
C CYS A 72 -14.28 -0.25 -10.77
N GLN A 73 -15.37 0.00 -10.04
CA GLN A 73 -16.63 0.50 -10.63
C GLN A 73 -16.45 1.87 -11.30
N LEU A 74 -15.68 2.75 -10.67
CA LEU A 74 -15.36 4.06 -11.24
C LEU A 74 -14.53 3.91 -12.54
N ALA A 75 -13.53 3.04 -12.55
CA ALA A 75 -12.71 2.73 -13.72
C ALA A 75 -13.58 2.18 -14.87
N ASP A 76 -14.48 1.22 -14.59
CA ASP A 76 -15.41 0.66 -15.55
C ASP A 76 -16.35 1.72 -16.15
N SER A 77 -16.88 2.61 -15.31
CA SER A 77 -17.77 3.70 -15.76
C SER A 77 -17.08 4.69 -16.71
N LEU A 78 -15.74 4.76 -16.63
CA LEU A 78 -14.91 5.63 -17.48
C LEU A 78 -14.21 4.85 -18.61
N ASN A 79 -14.55 3.58 -18.82
CA ASN A 79 -13.94 2.67 -19.79
C ASN A 79 -12.41 2.56 -19.65
N PHE A 80 -11.88 2.65 -18.41
CA PHE A 80 -10.48 2.46 -18.14
C PHE A 80 -10.15 0.96 -17.97
N PRO A 81 -9.10 0.44 -18.64
CA PRO A 81 -8.77 -0.98 -18.58
C PRO A 81 -8.40 -1.43 -17.16
N GLN A 82 -9.03 -2.48 -16.66
CA GLN A 82 -8.77 -3.02 -15.32
C GLN A 82 -7.34 -3.57 -15.15
N ASP A 83 -6.74 -4.09 -16.22
CA ASP A 83 -5.36 -4.58 -16.21
C ASP A 83 -4.31 -3.46 -16.17
N ALA A 84 -4.69 -2.22 -16.51
CA ALA A 84 -3.86 -1.02 -16.35
C ALA A 84 -4.04 -0.34 -14.98
N LEU A 85 -5.02 -0.79 -14.17
CA LEU A 85 -5.24 -0.30 -12.81
C LEU A 85 -4.40 -1.11 -11.80
N ILE A 86 -3.60 -0.41 -11.01
CA ILE A 86 -2.81 -0.99 -9.93
C ILE A 86 -3.32 -0.41 -8.61
N LEU A 87 -3.59 -1.26 -7.64
CA LEU A 87 -3.98 -0.84 -6.29
C LEU A 87 -2.82 -1.04 -5.32
N GLY A 88 -2.54 -0.01 -4.52
CA GLY A 88 -1.50 -0.01 -3.51
C GLY A 88 -2.02 0.37 -2.12
N GLY A 89 -1.46 -0.27 -1.10
CA GLY A 89 -1.56 0.21 0.27
C GLY A 89 -0.37 1.11 0.58
N ASP A 90 -0.63 2.24 1.21
CA ASP A 90 0.36 3.24 1.53
C ASP A 90 0.51 3.40 3.05
N HIS A 91 1.76 3.38 3.54
CA HIS A 91 2.08 3.42 4.97
C HIS A 91 1.33 2.37 5.80
N LEU A 92 1.34 1.11 5.34
CA LEU A 92 0.73 0.00 6.08
C LEU A 92 1.67 -0.49 7.18
N GLY A 93 1.15 -0.46 8.41
CA GLY A 93 1.94 -0.85 9.58
C GLY A 93 1.22 -0.52 10.88
N PRO A 94 1.92 -0.57 12.03
CA PRO A 94 1.32 -0.34 13.35
C PRO A 94 1.00 1.13 13.65
N ASN A 95 1.41 2.09 12.81
CA ASN A 95 1.31 3.54 13.07
C ASN A 95 -0.10 4.02 13.43
N ARG A 96 -1.13 3.42 12.83
CA ARG A 96 -2.54 3.72 13.13
C ARG A 96 -2.87 3.47 14.61
N TRP A 97 -2.16 2.52 15.23
CA TRP A 97 -2.39 2.07 16.62
C TRP A 97 -1.17 2.31 17.52
N GLN A 98 -0.34 3.31 17.20
CA GLN A 98 0.89 3.63 17.95
C GLN A 98 0.67 3.95 19.44
N ASN A 99 -0.57 4.29 19.82
CA ASN A 99 -0.96 4.52 21.21
C ASN A 99 -1.27 3.22 21.99
N LEU A 100 -1.17 2.06 21.35
CA LEU A 100 -1.30 0.74 21.97
C LEU A 100 0.10 0.11 22.19
N PRO A 101 0.19 -0.88 23.10
CA PRO A 101 1.41 -1.70 23.19
C PRO A 101 1.76 -2.34 21.85
N ALA A 102 3.05 -2.45 21.56
CA ALA A 102 3.57 -2.93 20.27
C ALA A 102 2.97 -4.28 19.83
N ALA A 103 2.78 -5.21 20.77
CA ALA A 103 2.16 -6.50 20.47
C ALA A 103 0.74 -6.37 19.93
N GLN A 104 -0.07 -5.45 20.46
CA GLN A 104 -1.44 -5.20 20.00
C GLN A 104 -1.46 -4.41 18.70
N ALA A 105 -0.61 -3.38 18.59
CA ALA A 105 -0.49 -2.59 17.37
C ALA A 105 -0.07 -3.46 16.19
N MET A 106 0.88 -4.38 16.39
CA MET A 106 1.33 -5.32 15.37
C MET A 106 0.28 -6.38 15.01
N ALA A 107 -0.53 -6.84 15.96
CA ALA A 107 -1.65 -7.74 15.65
C ALA A 107 -2.68 -7.05 14.74
N ASN A 108 -3.03 -5.79 15.02
CA ASN A 108 -3.89 -5.01 14.14
C ASN A 108 -3.24 -4.77 12.77
N ALA A 109 -1.92 -4.57 12.72
CA ALA A 109 -1.19 -4.40 11.47
C ALA A 109 -1.17 -5.69 10.62
N ASP A 110 -1.05 -6.86 11.23
CA ASP A 110 -1.20 -8.14 10.52
C ASP A 110 -2.57 -8.26 9.85
N ASP A 111 -3.64 -7.93 10.57
CA ASP A 111 -5.00 -7.99 10.03
C ASP A 111 -5.25 -6.91 8.95
N LEU A 112 -4.62 -5.74 9.09
CA LEU A 112 -4.61 -4.72 8.04
C LEU A 112 -3.99 -5.25 6.75
N ILE A 113 -2.79 -5.83 6.83
CA ILE A 113 -2.09 -6.40 5.67
C ILE A 113 -2.92 -7.50 5.01
N LYS A 114 -3.47 -8.44 5.80
CA LYS A 114 -4.36 -9.49 5.27
C LYS A 114 -5.55 -8.89 4.51
N SER A 115 -6.18 -7.86 5.09
CA SER A 115 -7.34 -7.21 4.49
C SER A 115 -7.02 -6.55 3.14
N TYR A 116 -5.89 -5.86 3.04
CA TYR A 116 -5.43 -5.25 1.79
C TYR A 116 -5.09 -6.30 0.73
N VAL A 117 -4.26 -7.28 1.09
CA VAL A 117 -3.82 -8.32 0.16
C VAL A 117 -4.98 -9.18 -0.31
N ALA A 118 -5.84 -9.65 0.59
CA ALA A 118 -7.03 -10.44 0.24
C ALA A 118 -7.99 -9.65 -0.68
N ALA A 119 -8.07 -8.32 -0.50
CA ALA A 119 -8.81 -7.45 -1.41
C ALA A 119 -8.13 -7.25 -2.79
N GLY A 120 -6.92 -7.76 -3.02
CA GLY A 120 -6.22 -7.72 -4.31
C GLY A 120 -5.33 -6.50 -4.51
N PHE A 121 -4.95 -5.80 -3.45
CA PHE A 121 -3.89 -4.78 -3.51
C PHE A 121 -2.56 -5.46 -3.75
N LYS A 122 -1.76 -4.92 -4.66
CA LYS A 122 -0.53 -5.57 -5.14
C LYS A 122 0.75 -4.81 -4.78
N LYS A 123 0.69 -3.50 -4.64
CA LYS A 123 1.80 -2.70 -4.11
C LYS A 123 1.57 -2.50 -2.62
N ILE A 124 2.52 -2.94 -1.80
CA ILE A 124 2.42 -2.90 -0.34
C ILE A 124 3.57 -2.04 0.20
N HIS A 125 3.22 -0.87 0.74
CA HIS A 125 4.17 0.01 1.40
C HIS A 125 4.15 -0.28 2.90
N LEU A 126 5.19 -0.95 3.38
CA LEU A 126 5.36 -1.28 4.79
C LEU A 126 6.02 -0.11 5.53
N ASP A 127 5.34 0.38 6.56
CA ASP A 127 5.85 1.45 7.41
C ASP A 127 5.78 1.04 8.89
N CYS A 128 6.94 0.70 9.45
CA CYS A 128 7.13 0.36 10.85
C CYS A 128 8.04 1.37 11.56
N SER A 129 8.19 2.56 11.02
CA SER A 129 9.17 3.55 11.46
C SER A 129 8.80 4.31 12.73
N MET A 130 7.55 4.21 13.19
CA MET A 130 7.07 4.93 14.37
C MET A 130 6.94 4.01 15.60
N SER A 131 7.34 4.55 16.77
CA SER A 131 7.25 3.83 18.05
C SER A 131 5.80 3.62 18.48
N CYS A 132 5.52 2.43 19.01
CA CYS A 132 4.31 2.14 19.77
C CYS A 132 4.47 2.56 21.24
N GLN A 133 3.41 2.39 22.05
CA GLN A 133 3.35 2.90 23.42
C GLN A 133 4.49 2.43 24.33
N ASP A 134 4.94 1.18 24.19
CA ASP A 134 5.94 0.52 25.01
C ASP A 134 7.30 0.32 24.32
N ASP A 135 7.48 0.95 23.16
CA ASP A 135 8.72 0.90 22.42
C ASP A 135 9.82 1.83 22.99
N PRO A 136 11.10 1.53 22.74
CA PRO A 136 12.17 2.46 23.01
C PRO A 136 12.06 3.72 22.12
N ILE A 137 12.54 4.85 22.65
CA ILE A 137 12.62 6.11 21.90
C ILE A 137 14.10 6.58 21.94
N PRO A 138 14.78 6.65 20.78
CA PRO A 138 14.30 6.34 19.43
C PRO A 138 14.08 4.84 19.18
N LEU A 139 13.20 4.52 18.23
CA LEU A 139 13.02 3.15 17.75
C LEU A 139 14.29 2.69 17.02
N THR A 140 14.71 1.44 17.26
CA THR A 140 15.90 0.89 16.60
C THR A 140 15.60 0.34 15.23
N ASP A 141 16.59 0.38 14.32
CA ASP A 141 16.45 -0.16 12.97
C ASP A 141 16.14 -1.67 12.98
N ASP A 142 16.66 -2.41 13.97
CA ASP A 142 16.38 -3.84 14.14
C ASP A 142 14.89 -4.10 14.40
N ILE A 143 14.26 -3.31 15.27
CA ILE A 143 12.81 -3.42 15.55
C ILE A 143 12.00 -3.08 14.30
N VAL A 144 12.38 -2.04 13.57
CA VAL A 144 11.72 -1.65 12.31
C VAL A 144 11.84 -2.77 11.28
N ALA A 145 13.04 -3.33 11.11
CA ALA A 145 13.29 -4.41 10.16
C ALA A 145 12.53 -5.71 10.52
N GLU A 146 12.53 -6.10 11.80
CA GLU A 146 11.79 -7.27 12.27
C GLU A 146 10.29 -7.15 12.02
N ARG A 147 9.71 -5.98 12.33
CA ARG A 147 8.29 -5.70 12.08
C ARG A 147 7.96 -5.71 10.60
N ALA A 148 8.77 -5.05 9.77
CA ALA A 148 8.56 -5.04 8.33
C ALA A 148 8.65 -6.45 7.74
N ALA A 149 9.62 -7.26 8.17
CA ALA A 149 9.76 -8.66 7.75
C ALA A 149 8.55 -9.51 8.15
N ARG A 150 8.02 -9.33 9.37
CA ARG A 150 6.78 -9.99 9.81
C ARG A 150 5.60 -9.63 8.91
N LEU A 151 5.39 -8.35 8.63
CA LEU A 151 4.28 -7.90 7.78
C LEU A 151 4.43 -8.35 6.33
N ALA A 152 5.67 -8.36 5.79
CA ALA A 152 5.94 -8.91 4.46
C ALA A 152 5.57 -10.40 4.38
N LYS A 153 5.96 -11.18 5.40
CA LYS A 153 5.58 -12.60 5.49
C LYS A 153 4.05 -12.79 5.50
N VAL A 154 3.34 -12.01 6.30
CA VAL A 154 1.85 -12.04 6.35
C VAL A 154 1.27 -11.71 4.98
N ALA A 155 1.83 -10.73 4.27
CA ALA A 155 1.39 -10.35 2.93
C ALA A 155 1.58 -11.49 1.92
N GLU A 156 2.76 -12.12 1.90
CA GLU A 156 3.07 -13.23 0.99
C GLU A 156 2.21 -14.46 1.26
N GLU A 157 2.06 -14.85 2.52
CA GLU A 157 1.20 -15.98 2.93
C GLU A 157 -0.25 -15.73 2.51
N THR A 158 -0.78 -14.53 2.75
CA THR A 158 -2.14 -14.16 2.35
C THR A 158 -2.29 -14.14 0.83
N CYS A 159 -1.30 -13.61 0.10
CA CYS A 159 -1.34 -13.57 -1.36
C CYS A 159 -1.31 -14.99 -1.95
N LEU A 160 -0.47 -15.85 -1.41
CA LEU A 160 -0.40 -17.26 -1.82
C LEU A 160 -1.71 -18.00 -1.56
N GLU A 161 -2.32 -17.78 -0.38
CA GLU A 161 -3.60 -18.39 0.00
C GLU A 161 -4.74 -18.00 -0.93
N HIS A 162 -4.85 -16.70 -1.28
CA HIS A 162 -5.97 -16.19 -2.05
C HIS A 162 -5.78 -16.28 -3.57
N PHE A 163 -4.54 -16.21 -4.06
CA PHE A 163 -4.25 -16.10 -5.50
C PHE A 163 -3.35 -17.22 -6.04
N GLY A 164 -2.81 -18.09 -5.18
CA GLY A 164 -1.95 -19.20 -5.59
C GLY A 164 -0.51 -18.80 -5.93
N GLU A 165 -0.17 -17.53 -5.85
CA GLU A 165 1.17 -16.98 -6.11
C GLU A 165 1.42 -15.76 -5.25
N ALA A 166 2.67 -15.52 -4.83
CA ALA A 166 3.08 -14.32 -4.08
C ALA A 166 3.52 -13.21 -5.06
N ASP A 167 2.55 -12.62 -5.78
CA ASP A 167 2.78 -11.56 -6.77
C ASP A 167 2.55 -10.18 -6.15
N LEU A 168 3.51 -9.73 -5.31
CA LEU A 168 3.48 -8.44 -4.62
C LEU A 168 4.74 -7.63 -4.89
N GLU A 169 4.60 -6.31 -4.91
CA GLU A 169 5.73 -5.36 -4.93
C GLU A 169 5.73 -4.55 -3.64
N TYR A 170 6.92 -4.38 -3.08
CA TYR A 170 7.09 -3.72 -1.80
C TYR A 170 7.76 -2.36 -1.91
N VAL A 171 7.31 -1.44 -1.06
CA VAL A 171 8.06 -0.25 -0.64
C VAL A 171 8.29 -0.38 0.86
N ILE A 172 9.52 -0.17 1.30
CA ILE A 172 9.87 -0.17 2.72
C ILE A 172 10.16 1.26 3.14
N ALA A 173 9.40 1.79 4.11
CA ALA A 173 9.66 3.10 4.66
C ALA A 173 10.95 3.07 5.47
N VAL A 174 11.84 4.03 5.19
CA VAL A 174 13.03 4.31 6.00
C VAL A 174 12.71 5.48 6.92
N SER A 175 13.20 5.44 8.16
CA SER A 175 12.99 6.51 9.13
C SER A 175 13.25 7.90 8.54
N TYR A 176 12.32 8.84 8.71
CA TYR A 176 12.43 10.22 8.25
C TYR A 176 13.63 10.98 8.84
N THR A 177 14.24 10.47 9.92
CA THR A 177 15.38 11.10 10.58
C THR A 177 16.65 11.14 9.76
N HIS A 178 16.73 10.41 8.66
CA HIS A 178 17.90 10.37 7.77
C HIS A 178 17.68 11.05 6.42
N LEU A 179 16.49 11.57 6.14
CA LEU A 179 16.23 12.40 4.96
C LEU A 179 16.54 13.87 5.24
N THR A 180 17.77 14.17 5.64
CA THR A 180 18.29 15.51 5.43
C THR A 180 18.62 15.63 3.94
N LEU A 181 17.68 16.17 3.18
CA LEU A 181 18.00 16.64 1.83
C LEU A 181 19.08 17.69 1.93
N PRO A 182 20.13 17.63 1.08
CA PRO A 182 21.16 18.64 1.02
C PRO A 182 20.61 20.00 0.64
#